data_ccb7994bc97dd09203ff0008b06d391e
#
_entry.id   ccb7994bc97dd09203ff0008b06d391e
#
_cell.length_a   1.000
_cell.length_b   1.000
_cell.length_c   1.000
_cell.angle_alpha   90.00
_cell.angle_beta   90.00
_cell.angle_gamma   90.00
#
_symmetry.space_group_name_H-M   'P 1'
#
loop_
_entity.id
_entity.type
_entity.pdbx_description
1 polymer ?
#
loop_
_entity_poly.entity_id
_entity_poly.type
_entity_poly.pdbx_seq_one_letter_code
_entity_poly.pdbx_strand_id
1 'polypeptide(L)'
;PNLNTDLRAIFDAIENSANGYPSEEAIKGLFADFDTTSSRLGNTVEAKNDRLVKVLKGVAGLNFGSFEDNQIDLFGDAYEFLISNYAANAGKSGGEFFTPQNVSKLIARLALHKQTSVNKIYDPAAGSGSLLLQAKKQFDEHIIQDGFYGQESNHTTYNLARMNMYLHNVNYDKFHIALGNTLLDPHFGDEKPFDAIVSNPPYSIPWIGSEDPTLINDERFAPAGVLPPKSKADFAFVLHSLSYLSSKGRAAIVCFPGIFYRGGAERKIRQYLVDNNYVETVIALAPNLFYGTSIAVNILVLSKHKPDTRTQFINASGEEFYKKATNNNVMTDEHIDKIIELFDSKADVDHVA
;
A
#
# COMPACT_ATOMS: atom_id res chain seq x y z
N PRO A 1 -18.26 30.04 20.30
CA PRO A 1 -18.30 29.28 21.56
C PRO A 1 -18.50 27.78 21.33
N ASN A 2 -19.23 27.37 20.25
CA ASN A 2 -19.65 25.99 20.00
C ASN A 2 -18.92 25.31 18.84
N LEU A 3 -17.76 25.82 18.39
CA LEU A 3 -17.07 25.35 17.21
C LEU A 3 -16.82 23.82 17.22
N ASN A 4 -16.45 23.27 18.36
CA ASN A 4 -16.19 21.84 18.50
C ASN A 4 -17.43 20.98 18.23
N THR A 5 -18.60 21.40 18.68
CA THR A 5 -19.88 20.70 18.42
C THR A 5 -20.40 21.00 17.03
N ASP A 6 -20.26 22.23 16.54
CA ASP A 6 -20.68 22.61 15.20
C ASP A 6 -19.90 21.85 14.13
N LEU A 7 -18.57 21.72 14.32
CA LEU A 7 -17.71 20.96 13.40
C LEU A 7 -18.08 19.47 13.39
N ARG A 8 -18.40 18.90 14.57
CA ARG A 8 -18.89 17.51 14.66
C ARG A 8 -20.19 17.35 13.87
N ALA A 9 -21.12 18.27 14.03
CA ALA A 9 -22.40 18.25 13.32
C ALA A 9 -22.21 18.33 11.78
N ILE A 10 -21.20 19.07 11.32
CA ILE A 10 -20.86 19.12 9.88
C ILE A 10 -20.35 17.76 9.41
N PHE A 11 -19.47 17.12 10.15
CA PHE A 11 -18.97 15.79 9.79
C PHE A 11 -20.10 14.76 9.75
N ASP A 12 -20.97 14.76 10.76
CA ASP A 12 -22.14 13.89 10.80
C ASP A 12 -23.10 14.15 9.62
N ALA A 13 -23.29 15.41 9.24
CA ALA A 13 -24.11 15.76 8.08
C ALA A 13 -23.50 15.24 6.76
N ILE A 14 -22.17 15.31 6.60
CA ILE A 14 -21.48 14.77 5.42
C ILE A 14 -21.68 13.25 5.38
N GLU A 15 -21.40 12.54 6.47
CA GLU A 15 -21.56 11.08 6.51
C GLU A 15 -23.01 10.66 6.26
N ASN A 16 -23.97 11.33 6.89
CA ASN A 16 -25.41 11.04 6.76
C ASN A 16 -25.98 11.39 5.39
N SER A 17 -25.34 12.28 4.63
CA SER A 17 -25.81 12.64 3.28
C SER A 17 -25.82 11.46 2.30
N ALA A 18 -25.03 10.41 2.59
CA ALA A 18 -24.95 9.22 1.78
C ALA A 18 -25.91 8.09 2.24
N ASN A 19 -26.63 8.26 3.34
CA ASN A 19 -27.54 7.23 3.86
C ASN A 19 -28.59 6.82 2.81
N GLY A 20 -28.67 5.53 2.52
CA GLY A 20 -29.57 4.97 1.50
C GLY A 20 -29.09 5.10 0.07
N TYR A 21 -27.90 5.66 -0.17
CA TYR A 21 -27.27 5.74 -1.48
C TYR A 21 -26.14 4.71 -1.64
N PRO A 22 -25.75 4.35 -2.87
CA PRO A 22 -24.67 3.38 -3.11
C PRO A 22 -23.30 3.80 -2.52
N SER A 23 -23.12 5.09 -2.25
CA SER A 23 -21.89 5.65 -1.62
C SER A 23 -21.86 5.53 -0.09
N GLU A 24 -22.92 5.03 0.56
CA GLU A 24 -23.02 4.99 2.02
C GLU A 24 -21.81 4.29 2.67
N GLU A 25 -21.47 3.08 2.22
CA GLU A 25 -20.35 2.31 2.80
C GLU A 25 -18.99 2.99 2.60
N ALA A 26 -18.82 3.74 1.52
CA ALA A 26 -17.57 4.44 1.23
C ALA A 26 -17.36 5.69 2.10
N ILE A 27 -18.41 6.26 2.66
CA ILE A 27 -18.38 7.50 3.46
C ILE A 27 -18.60 7.24 4.96
N LYS A 28 -19.36 6.22 5.31
CA LYS A 28 -19.72 5.92 6.70
C LYS A 28 -18.51 5.82 7.61
N GLY A 29 -18.54 6.56 8.74
CA GLY A 29 -17.46 6.57 9.72
C GLY A 29 -16.16 7.24 9.23
N LEU A 30 -16.17 7.98 8.12
CA LEU A 30 -14.99 8.62 7.54
C LEU A 30 -14.28 9.57 8.52
N PHE A 31 -15.06 10.28 9.34
CA PHE A 31 -14.56 11.24 10.34
C PHE A 31 -14.51 10.66 11.76
N ALA A 32 -14.63 9.35 11.96
CA ALA A 32 -14.72 8.72 13.29
C ALA A 32 -13.46 9.00 14.16
N ASP A 33 -12.29 9.11 13.56
CA ASP A 33 -11.04 9.39 14.27
C ASP A 33 -10.82 10.87 14.57
N PHE A 34 -11.65 11.77 14.03
CA PHE A 34 -11.57 13.20 14.26
C PHE A 34 -12.54 13.64 15.38
N ASP A 35 -12.15 13.34 16.64
CA ASP A 35 -12.94 13.70 17.82
C ASP A 35 -12.71 15.15 18.21
N THR A 36 -13.62 16.03 17.78
CA THR A 36 -13.61 17.47 18.09
C THR A 36 -13.88 17.79 19.56
N THR A 37 -14.29 16.80 20.34
CA THR A 37 -14.58 16.93 21.77
C THR A 37 -13.49 16.34 22.67
N SER A 38 -12.48 15.72 22.08
CA SER A 38 -11.39 15.06 22.79
C SER A 38 -10.68 15.94 23.82
N SER A 39 -10.35 15.39 24.95
CA SER A 39 -9.51 16.04 25.97
C SER A 39 -8.09 16.33 25.48
N ARG A 40 -7.62 15.63 24.43
CA ARG A 40 -6.32 15.89 23.79
C ARG A 40 -6.26 17.28 23.11
N LEU A 41 -7.41 17.84 22.73
CA LEU A 41 -7.51 19.20 22.21
C LEU A 41 -7.41 20.27 23.30
N GLY A 42 -7.76 19.94 24.54
CA GLY A 42 -7.74 20.82 25.69
C GLY A 42 -8.72 20.36 26.76
N ASN A 43 -8.53 20.85 27.98
CA ASN A 43 -9.36 20.45 29.13
C ASN A 43 -10.67 21.24 29.24
N THR A 44 -10.80 22.36 28.52
CA THR A 44 -12.00 23.19 28.47
C THR A 44 -12.51 23.33 27.05
N VAL A 45 -13.78 23.66 26.87
CA VAL A 45 -14.38 23.93 25.57
C VAL A 45 -13.65 25.04 24.85
N GLU A 46 -13.27 26.09 25.56
CA GLU A 46 -12.51 27.23 25.04
C GLU A 46 -11.15 26.79 24.49
N ALA A 47 -10.38 26.01 25.24
CA ALA A 47 -9.08 25.50 24.82
C ALA A 47 -9.19 24.56 23.59
N LYS A 48 -10.22 23.72 23.54
CA LYS A 48 -10.51 22.87 22.38
C LYS A 48 -10.80 23.71 21.13
N ASN A 49 -11.68 24.69 21.27
CA ASN A 49 -12.05 25.60 20.18
C ASN A 49 -10.87 26.43 19.68
N ASP A 50 -10.03 26.94 20.57
CA ASP A 50 -8.82 27.68 20.19
C ASP A 50 -7.87 26.83 19.35
N ARG A 51 -7.70 25.55 19.71
CA ARG A 51 -6.87 24.64 18.95
C ARG A 51 -7.46 24.32 17.58
N LEU A 52 -8.78 24.06 17.52
CA LEU A 52 -9.50 23.84 16.26
C LEU A 52 -9.43 25.06 15.35
N VAL A 53 -9.59 26.28 15.89
CA VAL A 53 -9.45 27.53 15.14
C VAL A 53 -8.05 27.65 14.52
N LYS A 54 -7.00 27.31 15.27
CA LYS A 54 -5.62 27.36 14.75
C LYS A 54 -5.42 26.40 13.57
N VAL A 55 -5.95 25.17 13.68
CA VAL A 55 -5.89 24.19 12.59
C VAL A 55 -6.67 24.67 11.37
N LEU A 56 -7.92 25.11 11.55
CA LEU A 56 -8.78 25.60 10.47
C LEU A 56 -8.18 26.81 9.76
N LYS A 57 -7.63 27.77 10.53
CA LYS A 57 -6.93 28.93 9.94
C LYS A 57 -5.66 28.53 9.18
N GLY A 58 -4.92 27.55 9.68
CA GLY A 58 -3.76 27.01 8.97
C GLY A 58 -4.14 26.43 7.62
N VAL A 59 -5.18 25.58 7.59
CA VAL A 59 -5.69 25.00 6.34
C VAL A 59 -6.28 26.04 5.41
N ALA A 60 -7.08 26.99 5.94
CA ALA A 60 -7.68 28.07 5.14
C ALA A 60 -6.65 29.04 4.56
N GLY A 61 -5.46 29.12 5.15
CA GLY A 61 -4.34 29.93 4.64
C GLY A 61 -3.58 29.28 3.48
N LEU A 62 -3.84 28.00 3.18
CA LEU A 62 -3.23 27.31 2.06
C LEU A 62 -3.92 27.75 0.75
N ASN A 63 -3.11 28.04 -0.25
CA ASN A 63 -3.63 28.37 -1.58
C ASN A 63 -3.57 27.14 -2.48
N PHE A 64 -4.71 26.55 -2.74
CA PHE A 64 -4.84 25.37 -3.64
C PHE A 64 -5.20 25.76 -5.08
N GLY A 65 -5.18 27.05 -5.43
CA GLY A 65 -5.62 27.54 -6.73
C GLY A 65 -7.14 27.53 -6.90
N SER A 66 -7.62 27.76 -8.12
CA SER A 66 -9.04 27.59 -8.45
C SER A 66 -9.35 26.12 -8.77
N PHE A 67 -10.52 25.65 -8.41
CA PHE A 67 -10.97 24.28 -8.69
C PHE A 67 -11.02 23.98 -10.21
N GLU A 68 -11.28 25.01 -11.01
CA GLU A 68 -11.39 24.90 -12.47
C GLU A 68 -10.01 24.80 -13.17
N ASP A 69 -8.95 25.31 -12.54
CA ASP A 69 -7.59 25.30 -13.09
C ASP A 69 -6.78 24.05 -12.68
N ASN A 70 -7.28 23.27 -11.74
CA ASN A 70 -6.56 22.13 -11.18
C ASN A 70 -6.75 20.88 -12.05
N GLN A 71 -5.87 20.72 -13.03
CA GLN A 71 -5.68 19.46 -13.76
C GLN A 71 -4.90 18.41 -12.95
N ILE A 72 -4.50 18.73 -11.72
CA ILE A 72 -3.68 17.89 -10.85
C ILE A 72 -4.44 17.68 -9.54
N ASP A 73 -4.33 16.50 -8.97
CA ASP A 73 -4.89 16.13 -7.66
C ASP A 73 -4.22 16.90 -6.51
N LEU A 74 -4.28 18.24 -6.53
CA LEU A 74 -3.55 19.10 -5.61
C LEU A 74 -3.91 18.83 -4.14
N PHE A 75 -5.18 18.59 -3.86
CA PHE A 75 -5.62 18.23 -2.51
C PHE A 75 -5.07 16.86 -2.09
N GLY A 76 -5.10 15.89 -3.00
CA GLY A 76 -4.53 14.58 -2.77
C GLY A 76 -3.02 14.63 -2.55
N ASP A 77 -2.29 15.39 -3.36
CA ASP A 77 -0.84 15.56 -3.21
C ASP A 77 -0.48 16.27 -1.90
N ALA A 78 -1.24 17.28 -1.49
CA ALA A 78 -1.06 17.93 -0.19
C ALA A 78 -1.32 16.97 0.97
N TYR A 79 -2.33 16.13 0.86
CA TYR A 79 -2.66 15.11 1.84
C TYR A 79 -1.56 14.03 1.96
N GLU A 80 -1.07 13.51 0.84
CA GLU A 80 0.07 12.59 0.77
C GLU A 80 1.32 13.20 1.42
N PHE A 81 1.59 14.48 1.16
CA PHE A 81 2.69 15.20 1.79
C PHE A 81 2.54 15.26 3.32
N LEU A 82 1.34 15.53 3.83
CA LEU A 82 1.08 15.53 5.27
C LEU A 82 1.25 14.14 5.90
N ILE A 83 0.76 13.09 5.24
CA ILE A 83 0.95 11.71 5.70
C ILE A 83 2.44 11.36 5.72
N SER A 84 3.17 11.70 4.67
CA SER A 84 4.62 11.46 4.58
C SER A 84 5.40 12.17 5.69
N ASN A 85 5.08 13.45 5.95
CA ASN A 85 5.68 14.21 7.04
C ASN A 85 5.35 13.63 8.41
N TYR A 86 4.10 13.19 8.62
CA TYR A 86 3.72 12.53 9.85
C TYR A 86 4.52 11.22 10.03
N ALA A 87 4.61 10.39 9.01
CA ALA A 87 5.36 9.14 9.04
C ALA A 87 6.86 9.37 9.33
N ALA A 88 7.47 10.38 8.70
CA ALA A 88 8.87 10.74 8.90
C ALA A 88 9.18 11.21 10.34
N ASN A 89 8.23 11.87 11.01
CA ASN A 89 8.41 12.45 12.33
C ASN A 89 7.87 11.56 13.48
N ALA A 90 6.97 10.62 13.19
CA ALA A 90 6.36 9.74 14.19
C ALA A 90 7.22 8.52 14.59
N GLY A 91 8.42 8.38 14.03
CA GLY A 91 9.31 7.26 14.28
C GLY A 91 8.79 5.93 13.74
N LYS A 92 9.04 4.83 14.46
CA LYS A 92 8.66 3.48 14.00
C LYS A 92 7.17 3.34 13.75
N SER A 93 6.33 3.90 14.62
CA SER A 93 4.87 3.81 14.48
C SER A 93 4.34 4.52 13.25
N GLY A 94 4.95 5.63 12.86
CA GLY A 94 4.53 6.38 11.67
C GLY A 94 4.96 5.72 10.36
N GLY A 95 6.13 5.06 10.35
CA GLY A 95 6.65 4.37 9.17
C GLY A 95 5.89 3.09 8.79
N GLU A 96 5.14 2.51 9.72
CA GLU A 96 4.46 1.23 9.49
C GLU A 96 3.32 1.31 8.47
N PHE A 97 2.70 2.47 8.28
CA PHE A 97 1.56 2.64 7.37
C PHE A 97 1.86 3.47 6.12
N PHE A 98 3.09 3.90 5.93
CA PHE A 98 3.46 4.73 4.79
C PHE A 98 4.68 4.19 4.05
N THR A 99 4.50 3.94 2.76
CA THR A 99 5.59 3.59 1.85
C THR A 99 6.09 4.85 1.15
N PRO A 100 7.41 5.13 1.12
CA PRO A 100 7.93 6.30 0.42
C PRO A 100 7.45 6.36 -1.04
N GLN A 101 7.04 7.53 -1.50
CA GLN A 101 6.37 7.69 -2.80
C GLN A 101 7.15 7.12 -3.98
N ASN A 102 8.47 7.27 -4.00
CA ASN A 102 9.29 6.75 -5.09
C ASN A 102 9.39 5.22 -5.07
N VAL A 103 9.35 4.59 -3.88
CA VAL A 103 9.26 3.14 -3.77
C VAL A 103 7.88 2.67 -4.25
N SER A 104 6.81 3.34 -3.84
CA SER A 104 5.44 3.06 -4.33
C SER A 104 5.34 3.20 -5.84
N LYS A 105 5.97 4.21 -6.42
CA LYS A 105 6.05 4.42 -7.88
C LYS A 105 6.75 3.26 -8.58
N LEU A 106 7.88 2.80 -8.05
CA LEU A 106 8.59 1.65 -8.59
C LEU A 106 7.72 0.39 -8.55
N ILE A 107 7.06 0.11 -7.42
CA ILE A 107 6.18 -1.06 -7.25
C ILE A 107 5.04 -1.02 -8.26
N ALA A 108 4.38 0.12 -8.43
CA ALA A 108 3.30 0.29 -9.40
C ALA A 108 3.79 0.05 -10.83
N ARG A 109 4.93 0.61 -11.20
CA ARG A 109 5.53 0.42 -12.54
C ARG A 109 5.92 -1.03 -12.82
N LEU A 110 6.42 -1.76 -11.80
CA LEU A 110 6.72 -3.18 -11.93
C LEU A 110 5.46 -4.02 -12.14
N ALA A 111 4.44 -3.82 -11.30
CA ALA A 111 3.19 -4.59 -11.37
C ALA A 111 2.42 -4.34 -12.68
N LEU A 112 2.48 -3.14 -13.22
CA LEU A 112 1.74 -2.72 -14.42
C LEU A 112 2.61 -2.67 -15.69
N HIS A 113 3.86 -3.16 -15.61
CA HIS A 113 4.80 -3.10 -16.73
C HIS A 113 4.24 -3.73 -18.00
N LYS A 114 4.23 -2.96 -19.10
CA LYS A 114 3.70 -3.36 -20.42
C LYS A 114 2.22 -3.80 -20.43
N GLN A 115 1.45 -3.51 -19.39
CA GLN A 115 0.02 -3.70 -19.43
C GLN A 115 -0.67 -2.51 -20.10
N THR A 116 -1.55 -2.80 -21.06
CA THR A 116 -2.29 -1.78 -21.81
C THR A 116 -3.70 -1.56 -21.26
N SER A 117 -4.23 -2.53 -20.52
CA SER A 117 -5.46 -2.43 -19.77
C SER A 117 -5.40 -3.28 -18.52
N VAL A 118 -5.90 -2.73 -17.42
CA VAL A 118 -5.97 -3.40 -16.12
C VAL A 118 -7.39 -3.24 -15.61
N ASN A 119 -8.03 -4.36 -15.27
CA ASN A 119 -9.40 -4.30 -14.78
C ASN A 119 -9.44 -3.90 -13.31
N LYS A 120 -8.69 -4.63 -12.48
CA LYS A 120 -8.67 -4.47 -11.03
C LYS A 120 -7.25 -4.48 -10.50
N ILE A 121 -6.96 -3.55 -9.57
CA ILE A 121 -5.70 -3.51 -8.81
C ILE A 121 -6.01 -3.77 -7.33
N TYR A 122 -5.16 -4.54 -6.66
CA TYR A 122 -5.36 -4.94 -5.28
C TYR A 122 -4.12 -4.74 -4.41
N ASP A 123 -4.35 -4.26 -3.18
CA ASP A 123 -3.36 -4.21 -2.10
C ASP A 123 -3.90 -4.90 -0.85
N PRO A 124 -3.39 -6.08 -0.47
CA PRO A 124 -3.84 -6.83 0.71
C PRO A 124 -3.43 -6.20 2.04
N ALA A 125 -2.58 -5.19 2.04
CA ALA A 125 -2.13 -4.43 3.22
C ALA A 125 -2.07 -2.95 2.86
N ALA A 126 -3.24 -2.38 2.58
CA ALA A 126 -3.38 -1.12 1.85
C ALA A 126 -2.75 0.10 2.55
N GLY A 127 -2.60 0.07 3.87
CA GLY A 127 -2.07 1.22 4.60
C GLY A 127 -2.90 2.47 4.30
N SER A 128 -2.23 3.56 3.96
CA SER A 128 -2.87 4.82 3.55
C SER A 128 -3.43 4.81 2.12
N GLY A 129 -3.32 3.72 1.37
CA GLY A 129 -3.73 3.63 -0.04
C GLY A 129 -2.73 4.22 -1.03
N SER A 130 -1.57 4.66 -0.59
CA SER A 130 -0.58 5.34 -1.44
C SER A 130 -0.06 4.49 -2.59
N LEU A 131 0.10 3.16 -2.41
CA LEU A 131 0.53 2.27 -3.48
C LEU A 131 -0.52 2.19 -4.60
N LEU A 132 -1.79 2.05 -4.23
CA LEU A 132 -2.89 2.04 -5.20
C LEU A 132 -2.97 3.35 -5.98
N LEU A 133 -2.81 4.48 -5.29
CA LEU A 133 -2.84 5.80 -5.92
C LEU A 133 -1.65 6.04 -6.85
N GLN A 134 -0.48 5.47 -6.57
CA GLN A 134 0.63 5.52 -7.50
C GLN A 134 0.32 4.78 -8.81
N ALA A 135 -0.44 3.69 -8.76
CA ALA A 135 -0.93 3.05 -9.97
C ALA A 135 -1.83 4.00 -10.80
N LYS A 136 -2.75 4.73 -10.16
CA LYS A 136 -3.54 5.77 -10.83
C LYS A 136 -2.67 6.86 -11.48
N LYS A 137 -1.64 7.33 -10.78
CA LYS A 137 -0.75 8.39 -11.28
C LYS A 137 0.15 7.94 -12.44
N GLN A 138 0.50 6.67 -12.51
CA GLN A 138 1.37 6.12 -13.56
C GLN A 138 0.62 5.79 -14.85
N PHE A 139 -0.68 5.58 -14.77
CA PHE A 139 -1.51 5.12 -15.87
C PHE A 139 -2.72 6.03 -16.03
N ASP A 140 -3.15 6.20 -17.28
CA ASP A 140 -4.36 6.92 -17.61
C ASP A 140 -5.58 6.24 -16.95
N GLU A 141 -6.58 7.02 -16.54
CA GLU A 141 -7.84 6.56 -15.92
C GLU A 141 -8.53 5.46 -16.72
N HIS A 142 -8.34 5.45 -18.04
CA HIS A 142 -8.95 4.46 -18.94
C HIS A 142 -8.35 3.05 -18.80
N ILE A 143 -7.21 2.89 -18.12
CA ILE A 143 -6.53 1.61 -17.98
C ILE A 143 -7.13 0.80 -16.83
N ILE A 144 -7.64 1.48 -15.79
CA ILE A 144 -8.23 0.84 -14.60
C ILE A 144 -9.74 0.91 -14.71
N GLN A 145 -10.36 -0.19 -15.19
CA GLN A 145 -11.79 -0.21 -15.51
C GLN A 145 -12.69 -0.38 -14.29
N ASP A 146 -12.41 -1.37 -13.43
CA ASP A 146 -13.25 -1.70 -12.26
C ASP A 146 -12.73 -1.10 -10.95
N GLY A 147 -11.49 -0.61 -10.93
CA GLY A 147 -10.97 0.22 -9.87
C GLY A 147 -9.97 -0.44 -8.93
N PHE A 148 -9.89 0.14 -7.73
CA PHE A 148 -8.89 -0.12 -6.71
C PHE A 148 -9.49 -0.88 -5.55
N TYR A 149 -8.81 -1.95 -5.12
CA TYR A 149 -9.22 -2.79 -4.01
C TYR A 149 -8.12 -2.82 -2.97
N GLY A 150 -8.47 -2.64 -1.72
CA GLY A 150 -7.50 -2.69 -0.62
C GLY A 150 -8.12 -3.19 0.67
N GLN A 151 -7.34 -3.86 1.48
CA GLN A 151 -7.75 -4.28 2.80
C GLN A 151 -6.74 -3.81 3.85
N GLU A 152 -7.25 -3.26 4.97
CA GLU A 152 -6.44 -2.71 6.05
C GLU A 152 -7.02 -3.13 7.40
N SER A 153 -6.17 -3.58 8.30
CA SER A 153 -6.60 -4.06 9.62
C SER A 153 -6.74 -2.96 10.66
N ASN A 154 -6.03 -1.85 10.49
CA ASN A 154 -6.08 -0.73 11.42
C ASN A 154 -7.17 0.26 11.02
N HIS A 155 -8.10 0.53 11.96
CA HIS A 155 -9.25 1.40 11.71
C HIS A 155 -8.87 2.82 11.28
N THR A 156 -7.91 3.44 11.98
CA THR A 156 -7.45 4.80 11.66
C THR A 156 -6.81 4.85 10.27
N THR A 157 -5.95 3.89 9.97
CA THR A 157 -5.28 3.79 8.66
C THR A 157 -6.27 3.50 7.54
N TYR A 158 -7.29 2.66 7.79
CA TYR A 158 -8.41 2.43 6.89
C TYR A 158 -9.17 3.73 6.54
N ASN A 159 -9.43 4.57 7.54
CA ASN A 159 -10.06 5.88 7.32
C ASN A 159 -9.16 6.83 6.52
N LEU A 160 -7.85 6.83 6.81
CA LEU A 160 -6.88 7.59 6.02
C LEU A 160 -6.87 7.15 4.54
N ALA A 161 -6.94 5.86 4.27
CA ALA A 161 -6.97 5.33 2.91
C ALA A 161 -8.21 5.78 2.15
N ARG A 162 -9.39 5.72 2.75
CA ARG A 162 -10.64 6.20 2.13
C ARG A 162 -10.59 7.69 1.84
N MET A 163 -10.13 8.49 2.82
CA MET A 163 -9.97 9.93 2.65
C MET A 163 -8.98 10.24 1.52
N ASN A 164 -7.90 9.48 1.44
CA ASN A 164 -6.88 9.63 0.39
C ASN A 164 -7.48 9.37 -1.00
N MET A 165 -8.32 8.36 -1.16
CA MET A 165 -9.04 8.11 -2.42
C MET A 165 -9.92 9.29 -2.83
N TYR A 166 -10.72 9.83 -1.91
CA TYR A 166 -11.57 10.98 -2.19
C TYR A 166 -10.77 12.23 -2.57
N LEU A 167 -9.70 12.53 -1.85
CA LEU A 167 -8.86 13.69 -2.11
C LEU A 167 -8.06 13.58 -3.42
N HIS A 168 -7.88 12.37 -3.94
CA HIS A 168 -7.33 12.10 -5.27
C HIS A 168 -8.42 11.95 -6.35
N ASN A 169 -9.63 12.41 -6.06
CA ASN A 169 -10.75 12.40 -6.99
C ASN A 169 -11.08 11.00 -7.56
N VAL A 170 -10.87 9.96 -6.75
CA VAL A 170 -11.35 8.61 -7.08
C VAL A 170 -12.81 8.50 -6.68
N ASN A 171 -13.69 8.20 -7.62
CA ASN A 171 -15.11 8.09 -7.32
C ASN A 171 -15.40 6.88 -6.42
N TYR A 172 -16.45 6.96 -5.60
CA TYR A 172 -16.82 5.95 -4.62
C TYR A 172 -17.02 4.54 -5.23
N ASP A 173 -17.45 4.46 -6.49
CA ASP A 173 -17.63 3.20 -7.21
C ASP A 173 -16.35 2.62 -7.82
N LYS A 174 -15.23 3.36 -7.70
CA LYS A 174 -13.91 2.98 -8.23
C LYS A 174 -12.90 2.60 -7.15
N PHE A 175 -13.24 2.71 -5.88
CA PHE A 175 -12.40 2.20 -4.80
C PHE A 175 -13.20 1.37 -3.80
N HIS A 176 -12.60 0.28 -3.36
CA HIS A 176 -13.16 -0.67 -2.43
C HIS A 176 -12.11 -0.95 -1.36
N ILE A 177 -12.18 -0.22 -0.26
CA ILE A 177 -11.28 -0.41 0.89
C ILE A 177 -12.07 -1.08 2.00
N ALA A 178 -11.63 -2.26 2.44
CA ALA A 178 -12.26 -3.02 3.51
C ALA A 178 -11.42 -2.97 4.80
N LEU A 179 -12.11 -2.90 5.93
CA LEU A 179 -11.49 -3.01 7.25
C LEU A 179 -11.51 -4.48 7.69
N GLY A 180 -10.35 -5.04 7.96
CA GLY A 180 -10.25 -6.42 8.46
C GLY A 180 -8.87 -7.02 8.28
N ASN A 181 -8.64 -8.15 8.95
CA ASN A 181 -7.40 -8.91 8.83
C ASN A 181 -7.42 -9.77 7.57
N THR A 182 -6.67 -9.37 6.57
CA THR A 182 -6.57 -10.05 5.27
C THR A 182 -6.27 -11.55 5.35
N LEU A 183 -5.47 -11.95 6.32
CA LEU A 183 -5.07 -13.35 6.45
C LEU A 183 -6.18 -14.24 7.05
N LEU A 184 -7.04 -13.67 7.89
CA LEU A 184 -8.07 -14.42 8.62
C LEU A 184 -9.48 -14.16 8.10
N ASP A 185 -9.73 -12.97 7.59
CA ASP A 185 -11.03 -12.51 7.09
C ASP A 185 -10.86 -11.75 5.76
N PRO A 186 -10.49 -12.43 4.67
CA PRO A 186 -10.31 -11.80 3.37
C PRO A 186 -11.65 -11.40 2.76
N HIS A 187 -11.81 -10.10 2.49
CA HIS A 187 -13.07 -9.52 2.00
C HIS A 187 -13.27 -9.63 0.49
N PHE A 188 -12.19 -9.81 -0.30
CA PHE A 188 -12.25 -9.74 -1.76
C PHE A 188 -12.09 -11.08 -2.47
N GLY A 189 -12.46 -12.19 -1.80
CA GLY A 189 -12.40 -13.52 -2.40
C GLY A 189 -13.28 -13.69 -3.63
N ASP A 190 -14.45 -13.03 -3.65
CA ASP A 190 -15.38 -13.07 -4.80
C ASP A 190 -14.97 -12.12 -5.93
N GLU A 191 -14.07 -11.18 -5.65
CA GLU A 191 -13.60 -10.18 -6.62
C GLU A 191 -12.35 -10.62 -7.38
N LYS A 192 -11.66 -11.68 -6.93
CA LYS A 192 -10.49 -12.22 -7.64
C LYS A 192 -10.91 -12.85 -8.98
N PRO A 193 -10.00 -12.93 -9.97
CA PRO A 193 -8.59 -12.56 -9.92
C PRO A 193 -8.33 -11.07 -10.13
N PHE A 194 -7.17 -10.60 -9.66
CA PHE A 194 -6.68 -9.25 -9.87
C PHE A 194 -5.56 -9.20 -10.89
N ASP A 195 -5.59 -8.20 -11.78
CA ASP A 195 -4.60 -8.08 -12.85
C ASP A 195 -3.27 -7.52 -12.38
N ALA A 196 -3.30 -6.72 -11.32
CA ALA A 196 -2.11 -6.24 -10.65
C ALA A 196 -2.29 -6.27 -9.14
N ILE A 197 -1.24 -6.67 -8.43
CA ILE A 197 -1.18 -6.62 -6.97
C ILE A 197 0.06 -5.83 -6.58
N VAL A 198 -0.13 -4.82 -5.75
CA VAL A 198 0.92 -3.99 -5.18
C VAL A 198 0.82 -4.06 -3.67
N SER A 199 1.91 -4.32 -2.96
CA SER A 199 1.83 -4.43 -1.50
C SER A 199 3.16 -4.14 -0.81
N ASN A 200 3.05 -3.49 0.34
CA ASN A 200 4.10 -3.42 1.35
C ASN A 200 3.53 -3.96 2.68
N PRO A 201 3.42 -5.30 2.81
CA PRO A 201 2.86 -5.90 4.00
C PRO A 201 3.78 -5.73 5.22
N PRO A 202 3.25 -5.84 6.45
CA PRO A 202 4.06 -5.73 7.66
C PRO A 202 5.15 -6.80 7.71
N TYR A 203 6.36 -6.42 8.17
CA TYR A 203 7.52 -7.30 8.18
C TYR A 203 7.55 -8.18 9.42
N SER A 204 7.61 -9.50 9.21
CA SER A 204 7.90 -10.50 10.23
C SER A 204 7.04 -10.39 11.50
N ILE A 205 5.75 -10.07 11.34
CA ILE A 205 4.80 -10.05 12.44
C ILE A 205 4.27 -11.46 12.74
N PRO A 206 3.91 -11.77 13.98
CA PRO A 206 3.21 -13.01 14.30
C PRO A 206 1.78 -13.01 13.75
N TRP A 207 1.28 -14.21 13.48
CA TRP A 207 -0.09 -14.46 13.08
C TRP A 207 -0.57 -15.80 13.64
N ILE A 208 -1.84 -16.16 13.50
CA ILE A 208 -2.37 -17.40 14.08
C ILE A 208 -1.73 -18.65 13.49
N GLY A 209 -1.50 -18.68 12.17
CA GLY A 209 -0.81 -19.76 11.47
C GLY A 209 -1.39 -21.14 11.81
N SER A 210 -0.52 -22.06 12.22
CA SER A 210 -0.88 -23.45 12.56
C SER A 210 -1.74 -23.61 13.82
N GLU A 211 -2.02 -22.56 14.58
CA GLU A 211 -3.01 -22.62 15.68
C GLU A 211 -4.44 -22.72 15.17
N ASP A 212 -4.71 -22.26 13.94
CA ASP A 212 -5.95 -22.57 13.26
C ASP A 212 -5.75 -23.73 12.31
N PRO A 213 -6.23 -24.95 12.65
CA PRO A 213 -6.02 -26.14 11.85
C PRO A 213 -6.73 -26.08 10.49
N THR A 214 -7.67 -25.18 10.29
CA THR A 214 -8.40 -25.04 9.02
C THR A 214 -7.55 -24.38 7.94
N LEU A 215 -6.57 -23.54 8.32
CA LEU A 215 -5.74 -22.78 7.39
C LEU A 215 -4.87 -23.68 6.48
N ILE A 216 -4.51 -24.89 6.90
CA ILE A 216 -3.75 -25.81 6.04
C ILE A 216 -4.54 -26.23 4.79
N ASN A 217 -5.87 -26.19 4.87
CA ASN A 217 -6.77 -26.50 3.75
C ASN A 217 -7.29 -25.24 3.02
N ASP A 218 -6.91 -24.06 3.49
CA ASP A 218 -7.24 -22.81 2.81
C ASP A 218 -6.60 -22.78 1.42
N GLU A 219 -7.37 -22.44 0.40
CA GLU A 219 -6.93 -22.44 -1.02
C GLU A 219 -5.69 -21.58 -1.28
N ARG A 220 -5.42 -20.57 -0.43
CA ARG A 220 -4.26 -19.71 -0.52
C ARG A 220 -2.97 -20.43 -0.10
N PHE A 221 -3.06 -21.31 0.91
CA PHE A 221 -1.91 -21.94 1.57
C PHE A 221 -1.74 -23.43 1.24
N ALA A 222 -2.84 -24.13 0.99
CA ALA A 222 -2.82 -25.56 0.71
C ALA A 222 -1.88 -25.96 -0.44
N PRO A 223 -1.77 -25.23 -1.55
CA PRO A 223 -0.88 -25.60 -2.65
C PRO A 223 0.60 -25.65 -2.27
N ALA A 224 1.04 -24.84 -1.31
CA ALA A 224 2.43 -24.88 -0.83
C ALA A 224 2.72 -26.09 0.09
N GLY A 225 1.69 -26.77 0.57
CA GLY A 225 1.81 -27.97 1.42
C GLY A 225 2.33 -27.70 2.83
N VAL A 226 2.50 -26.44 3.21
CA VAL A 226 3.00 -26.02 4.53
C VAL A 226 2.51 -24.61 4.81
N LEU A 227 2.16 -24.34 6.08
CA LEU A 227 1.84 -22.98 6.50
C LEU A 227 3.10 -22.17 6.78
N PRO A 228 3.10 -20.85 6.48
CA PRO A 228 4.12 -19.93 6.95
C PRO A 228 4.28 -20.01 8.47
N PRO A 229 5.51 -19.74 9.00
CA PRO A 229 5.75 -19.82 10.44
C PRO A 229 4.79 -18.88 11.21
N LYS A 230 4.24 -19.36 12.32
CA LYS A 230 3.39 -18.57 13.23
C LYS A 230 4.02 -17.24 13.65
N SER A 231 5.33 -17.21 13.82
CA SER A 231 6.07 -16.01 14.23
C SER A 231 6.32 -14.99 13.10
N LYS A 232 5.99 -15.34 11.85
CA LYS A 232 6.36 -14.56 10.66
C LYS A 232 5.34 -14.73 9.55
N ALA A 233 4.46 -13.74 9.42
CA ALA A 233 3.37 -13.74 8.44
C ALA A 233 3.82 -13.38 7.00
N ASP A 234 5.10 -13.09 6.77
CA ASP A 234 5.59 -12.59 5.48
C ASP A 234 5.09 -13.43 4.30
N PHE A 235 5.34 -14.72 4.31
CA PHE A 235 4.87 -15.60 3.23
C PHE A 235 3.36 -15.85 3.22
N ALA A 236 2.65 -15.58 4.30
CA ALA A 236 1.19 -15.64 4.27
C ALA A 236 0.62 -14.54 3.36
N PHE A 237 1.17 -13.33 3.41
CA PHE A 237 0.82 -12.26 2.47
C PHE A 237 1.25 -12.56 1.04
N VAL A 238 2.42 -13.17 0.84
CA VAL A 238 2.89 -13.58 -0.49
C VAL A 238 1.98 -14.62 -1.11
N LEU A 239 1.64 -15.68 -0.37
CA LEU A 239 0.74 -16.75 -0.85
C LEU A 239 -0.68 -16.25 -1.07
N HIS A 240 -1.18 -15.36 -0.20
CA HIS A 240 -2.46 -14.68 -0.39
C HIS A 240 -2.46 -13.90 -1.72
N SER A 241 -1.45 -13.09 -1.95
CA SER A 241 -1.32 -12.30 -3.19
C SER A 241 -1.24 -13.20 -4.43
N LEU A 242 -0.46 -14.28 -4.38
CA LEU A 242 -0.37 -15.23 -5.47
C LEU A 242 -1.72 -15.89 -5.79
N SER A 243 -2.47 -16.28 -4.75
CA SER A 243 -3.80 -16.88 -4.91
C SER A 243 -4.81 -15.92 -5.56
N TYR A 244 -4.67 -14.62 -5.31
CA TYR A 244 -5.56 -13.58 -5.83
C TYR A 244 -5.13 -13.02 -7.20
N LEU A 245 -3.94 -13.38 -7.67
CA LEU A 245 -3.37 -12.90 -8.93
C LEU A 245 -4.00 -13.60 -10.14
N SER A 246 -4.33 -12.85 -11.18
CA SER A 246 -4.77 -13.39 -12.46
C SER A 246 -3.65 -14.15 -13.17
N SER A 247 -4.02 -15.01 -14.12
CA SER A 247 -3.04 -15.78 -14.91
C SER A 247 -2.13 -14.91 -15.77
N LYS A 248 -2.54 -13.69 -16.09
CA LYS A 248 -1.78 -12.70 -16.89
C LYS A 248 -1.22 -11.56 -16.03
N GLY A 249 -1.55 -11.55 -14.74
CA GLY A 249 -1.19 -10.49 -13.83
C GLY A 249 0.22 -10.60 -13.29
N ARG A 250 0.63 -9.51 -12.65
CA ARG A 250 1.91 -9.41 -11.95
C ARG A 250 1.70 -8.82 -10.55
N ALA A 251 2.36 -9.39 -9.57
CA ALA A 251 2.37 -8.87 -8.19
C ALA A 251 3.76 -8.35 -7.87
N ALA A 252 3.84 -7.15 -7.32
CA ALA A 252 5.08 -6.56 -6.82
C ALA A 252 4.93 -6.30 -5.32
N ILE A 253 5.70 -7.01 -4.51
CA ILE A 253 5.55 -7.08 -3.06
C ILE A 253 6.86 -6.70 -2.39
N VAL A 254 6.83 -5.73 -1.47
CA VAL A 254 7.97 -5.41 -0.61
C VAL A 254 8.12 -6.50 0.43
N CYS A 255 9.32 -7.04 0.54
CA CYS A 255 9.62 -8.16 1.42
C CYS A 255 10.82 -7.88 2.33
N PHE A 256 10.72 -8.34 3.57
CA PHE A 256 11.85 -8.41 4.47
C PHE A 256 12.91 -9.39 3.93
N PRO A 257 14.21 -9.06 3.96
CA PRO A 257 15.25 -9.90 3.36
C PRO A 257 15.29 -11.33 3.88
N GLY A 258 14.91 -11.54 5.14
CA GLY A 258 14.92 -12.86 5.78
C GLY A 258 14.15 -13.94 5.05
N ILE A 259 13.09 -13.59 4.31
CA ILE A 259 12.31 -14.59 3.57
C ILE A 259 13.11 -15.30 2.48
N PHE A 260 14.19 -14.69 2.01
CA PHE A 260 15.01 -15.23 0.91
C PHE A 260 16.06 -16.24 1.36
N TYR A 261 16.36 -16.35 2.67
CA TYR A 261 17.39 -17.25 3.16
C TYR A 261 17.01 -18.11 4.38
N ARG A 262 15.93 -17.78 5.11
CA ARG A 262 15.52 -18.56 6.29
C ARG A 262 15.10 -19.97 5.89
N GLY A 263 15.37 -20.96 6.78
CA GLY A 263 15.05 -22.38 6.59
C GLY A 263 13.61 -22.76 6.95
N GLY A 264 13.37 -24.03 7.19
CA GLY A 264 12.08 -24.57 7.65
C GLY A 264 10.95 -24.39 6.64
N ALA A 265 9.79 -23.98 7.14
CA ALA A 265 8.60 -23.76 6.31
C ALA A 265 8.82 -22.73 5.20
N GLU A 266 9.56 -21.66 5.49
CA GLU A 266 9.85 -20.61 4.50
C GLU A 266 10.67 -21.14 3.32
N ARG A 267 11.63 -22.05 3.57
CA ARG A 267 12.36 -22.72 2.49
C ARG A 267 11.43 -23.54 1.60
N LYS A 268 10.49 -24.29 2.20
CA LYS A 268 9.53 -25.10 1.42
C LYS A 268 8.61 -24.24 0.57
N ILE A 269 8.19 -23.09 1.09
CA ILE A 269 7.37 -22.14 0.34
C ILE A 269 8.16 -21.53 -0.82
N ARG A 270 9.42 -21.12 -0.60
CA ARG A 270 10.30 -20.66 -1.70
C ARG A 270 10.44 -21.73 -2.79
N GLN A 271 10.66 -22.96 -2.38
CA GLN A 271 10.76 -24.08 -3.33
C GLN A 271 9.47 -24.22 -4.14
N TYR A 272 8.31 -24.22 -3.47
CA TYR A 272 7.00 -24.23 -4.14
C TYR A 272 6.88 -23.09 -5.19
N LEU A 273 7.24 -21.89 -4.83
CA LEU A 273 7.17 -20.74 -5.74
C LEU A 273 8.08 -20.89 -6.96
N VAL A 274 9.29 -21.39 -6.75
CA VAL A 274 10.28 -21.59 -7.84
C VAL A 274 9.89 -22.78 -8.72
N ASP A 275 9.52 -23.92 -8.12
CA ASP A 275 9.15 -25.14 -8.86
C ASP A 275 7.91 -24.94 -9.75
N ASN A 276 7.00 -24.04 -9.34
CA ASN A 276 5.83 -23.66 -10.13
C ASN A 276 6.08 -22.44 -11.05
N ASN A 277 7.31 -21.97 -11.13
CA ASN A 277 7.70 -20.87 -12.02
C ASN A 277 6.97 -19.55 -11.76
N TYR A 278 6.72 -19.21 -10.50
CA TYR A 278 6.02 -17.98 -10.13
C TYR A 278 6.94 -16.80 -9.85
N VAL A 279 8.22 -17.01 -9.56
CA VAL A 279 9.15 -15.93 -9.22
C VAL A 279 9.76 -15.35 -10.50
N GLU A 280 9.35 -14.15 -10.87
CA GLU A 280 9.87 -13.45 -12.05
C GLU A 280 11.17 -12.73 -11.74
N THR A 281 11.17 -11.89 -10.70
CA THR A 281 12.32 -11.04 -10.35
C THR A 281 12.38 -10.83 -8.84
N VAL A 282 13.60 -10.77 -8.33
CA VAL A 282 13.92 -10.31 -6.97
C VAL A 282 14.83 -9.09 -7.08
N ILE A 283 14.42 -7.98 -6.48
CA ILE A 283 15.15 -6.71 -6.55
C ILE A 283 15.61 -6.32 -5.14
N ALA A 284 16.90 -6.27 -4.91
CA ALA A 284 17.46 -5.72 -3.67
C ALA A 284 17.49 -4.20 -3.76
N LEU A 285 16.87 -3.51 -2.81
CA LEU A 285 16.87 -2.04 -2.74
C LEU A 285 17.95 -1.53 -1.79
N ALA A 286 18.28 -0.25 -1.94
CA ALA A 286 19.20 0.44 -1.04
C ALA A 286 18.69 0.43 0.42
N PRO A 287 19.60 0.44 1.41
CA PRO A 287 19.20 0.58 2.81
C PRO A 287 18.64 1.97 3.08
N ASN A 288 17.94 2.11 4.20
CA ASN A 288 17.49 3.41 4.72
C ASN A 288 16.59 4.22 3.76
N LEU A 289 15.78 3.53 2.93
CA LEU A 289 14.78 4.18 2.08
C LEU A 289 13.47 4.44 2.84
N PHE A 290 13.15 3.61 3.83
CA PHE A 290 11.89 3.68 4.59
C PHE A 290 12.05 4.48 5.88
N TYR A 291 10.98 5.15 6.29
CA TYR A 291 10.96 5.89 7.54
C TYR A 291 11.01 4.94 8.75
N GLY A 292 11.75 5.31 9.77
CA GLY A 292 11.81 4.56 11.03
C GLY A 292 12.61 3.25 11.00
N THR A 293 13.21 2.89 9.87
CA THR A 293 14.05 1.69 9.75
C THR A 293 15.20 1.90 8.77
N SER A 294 16.36 1.30 9.08
CA SER A 294 17.52 1.27 8.17
C SER A 294 17.59 -0.02 7.33
N ILE A 295 16.58 -0.88 7.44
CA ILE A 295 16.58 -2.18 6.76
C ILE A 295 16.57 -1.99 5.26
N ALA A 296 17.47 -2.69 4.55
CA ALA A 296 17.41 -2.85 3.12
C ALA A 296 16.34 -3.90 2.79
N VAL A 297 15.27 -3.49 2.13
CA VAL A 297 14.19 -4.39 1.73
C VAL A 297 14.39 -4.88 0.31
N ASN A 298 13.64 -5.91 -0.07
CA ASN A 298 13.63 -6.44 -1.42
C ASN A 298 12.23 -6.32 -2.01
N ILE A 299 12.13 -6.23 -3.32
CA ILE A 299 10.87 -6.39 -4.03
C ILE A 299 10.84 -7.78 -4.65
N LEU A 300 9.79 -8.54 -4.36
CA LEU A 300 9.47 -9.80 -4.99
C LEU A 300 8.43 -9.56 -6.08
N VAL A 301 8.77 -9.88 -7.33
CA VAL A 301 7.84 -9.82 -8.45
C VAL A 301 7.39 -11.22 -8.81
N LEU A 302 6.10 -11.47 -8.70
CA LEU A 302 5.44 -12.72 -9.04
C LEU A 302 4.68 -12.61 -10.35
N SER A 303 4.70 -13.67 -11.14
CA SER A 303 3.96 -13.80 -12.39
C SER A 303 3.58 -15.26 -12.63
N LYS A 304 2.40 -15.50 -13.21
CA LYS A 304 1.93 -16.85 -13.56
C LYS A 304 2.15 -17.19 -15.04
N HIS A 305 2.74 -16.30 -15.84
CA HIS A 305 2.88 -16.46 -17.29
C HIS A 305 4.29 -16.11 -17.79
N LYS A 306 5.30 -16.46 -17.03
CA LYS A 306 6.69 -16.27 -17.45
C LYS A 306 6.97 -17.00 -18.76
N PRO A 307 7.79 -16.39 -19.68
CA PRO A 307 8.14 -17.02 -20.95
C PRO A 307 9.13 -18.20 -20.79
N ASP A 308 9.86 -18.24 -19.68
CA ASP A 308 10.85 -19.26 -19.36
C ASP A 308 10.94 -19.54 -17.86
N THR A 309 11.84 -20.40 -17.43
CA THR A 309 12.01 -20.80 -16.03
C THR A 309 13.04 -19.99 -15.26
N ARG A 310 13.67 -19.00 -15.88
CA ARG A 310 14.68 -18.16 -15.23
C ARG A 310 14.05 -17.20 -14.23
N THR A 311 14.76 -16.93 -13.17
CA THR A 311 14.45 -15.85 -12.22
C THR A 311 15.51 -14.78 -12.35
N GLN A 312 15.08 -13.55 -12.54
CA GLN A 312 15.98 -12.40 -12.57
C GLN A 312 16.31 -11.93 -11.17
N PHE A 313 17.56 -11.58 -10.91
CA PHE A 313 18.01 -10.91 -9.68
C PHE A 313 18.59 -9.56 -10.04
N ILE A 314 18.09 -8.49 -9.44
CA ILE A 314 18.59 -7.12 -9.62
C ILE A 314 19.13 -6.63 -8.29
N ASN A 315 20.40 -6.26 -8.25
CA ASN A 315 21.01 -5.61 -7.09
C ASN A 315 20.98 -4.09 -7.28
N ALA A 316 19.91 -3.46 -6.81
CA ALA A 316 19.76 -2.01 -6.82
C ALA A 316 20.12 -1.38 -5.44
N SER A 317 21.07 -1.96 -4.73
CA SER A 317 21.53 -1.46 -3.42
C SER A 317 22.71 -0.51 -3.52
N GLY A 318 23.37 -0.42 -4.68
CA GLY A 318 24.52 0.44 -4.95
C GLY A 318 24.19 1.93 -4.97
N GLU A 319 25.23 2.77 -4.81
CA GLU A 319 25.06 4.24 -4.75
C GLU A 319 24.53 4.85 -6.06
N GLU A 320 24.60 4.13 -7.17
CA GLU A 320 24.01 4.50 -8.44
C GLU A 320 22.48 4.42 -8.49
N PHE A 321 21.84 3.84 -7.46
CA PHE A 321 20.39 3.68 -7.37
C PHE A 321 19.72 4.53 -6.29
N TYR A 322 20.47 5.42 -5.62
CA TYR A 322 19.88 6.32 -4.62
C TYR A 322 20.72 7.57 -4.43
N LYS A 323 20.12 8.58 -3.78
CA LYS A 323 20.83 9.76 -3.27
C LYS A 323 20.74 9.76 -1.74
N LYS A 324 21.83 10.15 -1.08
CA LYS A 324 21.84 10.40 0.36
C LYS A 324 21.10 11.72 0.63
N ALA A 325 20.13 11.70 1.54
CA ALA A 325 19.47 12.87 2.09
C ALA A 325 19.72 12.95 3.60
N THR A 326 19.20 13.99 4.26
CA THR A 326 19.52 14.27 5.67
C THR A 326 19.15 13.13 6.61
N ASN A 327 17.97 12.53 6.43
CA ASN A 327 17.45 11.51 7.35
C ASN A 327 17.38 10.11 6.71
N ASN A 328 17.17 10.04 5.41
CA ASN A 328 16.96 8.80 4.67
C ASN A 328 17.66 8.86 3.32
N ASN A 329 17.91 7.70 2.72
CA ASN A 329 18.24 7.61 1.30
C ASN A 329 16.97 7.83 0.49
N VAL A 330 17.11 8.36 -0.71
CA VAL A 330 15.99 8.68 -1.60
C VAL A 330 16.27 8.13 -2.99
N MET A 331 15.30 7.40 -3.55
CA MET A 331 15.28 7.07 -4.97
C MET A 331 14.69 8.23 -5.77
N THR A 332 15.32 8.57 -6.89
CA THR A 332 14.79 9.54 -7.86
C THR A 332 14.13 8.81 -9.04
N ASP A 333 13.45 9.56 -9.90
CA ASP A 333 12.88 8.99 -11.12
C ASP A 333 13.94 8.34 -12.02
N GLU A 334 15.14 8.91 -12.10
CA GLU A 334 16.25 8.30 -12.83
C GLU A 334 16.68 6.95 -12.28
N HIS A 335 16.69 6.79 -10.95
CA HIS A 335 16.99 5.51 -10.31
C HIS A 335 15.89 4.47 -10.59
N ILE A 336 14.62 4.90 -10.55
CA ILE A 336 13.49 4.03 -10.90
C ILE A 336 13.60 3.59 -12.37
N ASP A 337 13.89 4.52 -13.29
CA ASP A 337 14.02 4.22 -14.70
C ASP A 337 15.12 3.19 -14.98
N LYS A 338 16.27 3.30 -14.31
CA LYS A 338 17.35 2.29 -14.40
C LYS A 338 16.88 0.90 -13.96
N ILE A 339 16.14 0.81 -12.85
CA ILE A 339 15.64 -0.47 -12.37
C ILE A 339 14.61 -1.06 -13.35
N ILE A 340 13.71 -0.24 -13.87
CA ILE A 340 12.72 -0.68 -14.86
C ILE A 340 13.37 -1.11 -16.18
N GLU A 341 14.42 -0.43 -16.62
CA GLU A 341 15.18 -0.82 -17.81
C GLU A 341 15.85 -2.19 -17.63
N LEU A 342 16.49 -2.43 -16.50
CA LEU A 342 17.06 -3.74 -16.15
C LEU A 342 15.96 -4.82 -16.09
N PHE A 343 14.84 -4.50 -15.45
CA PHE A 343 13.69 -5.40 -15.35
C PHE A 343 13.13 -5.77 -16.73
N ASP A 344 13.02 -4.81 -17.63
CA ASP A 344 12.49 -5.02 -18.97
C ASP A 344 13.45 -5.77 -19.89
N SER A 345 14.70 -5.37 -19.93
CA SER A 345 15.70 -5.92 -20.86
C SER A 345 16.11 -7.34 -20.51
N LYS A 346 16.01 -7.74 -19.24
CA LYS A 346 16.53 -9.02 -18.71
C LYS A 346 18.02 -9.23 -19.07
N ALA A 347 18.76 -8.13 -19.25
CA ALA A 347 20.18 -8.19 -19.59
C ALA A 347 21.04 -8.60 -18.40
N ASP A 348 22.04 -9.41 -18.65
CA ASP A 348 23.11 -9.67 -17.68
C ASP A 348 24.00 -8.44 -17.58
N VAL A 349 24.06 -7.87 -16.38
CA VAL A 349 24.93 -6.74 -16.05
C VAL A 349 25.78 -7.11 -14.85
N ASP A 350 27.09 -7.08 -15.02
CA ASP A 350 28.06 -7.55 -14.03
C ASP A 350 27.81 -6.86 -12.67
N HIS A 351 27.66 -7.66 -11.61
CA HIS A 351 27.35 -7.25 -10.24
C HIS A 351 25.98 -6.57 -10.01
N VAL A 352 25.14 -6.40 -11.03
CA VAL A 352 23.86 -5.68 -10.94
C VAL A 352 22.66 -6.57 -11.33
N ALA A 353 22.70 -7.30 -12.45
CA ALA A 353 21.59 -8.12 -12.93
C ALA A 353 22.07 -9.33 -13.74
#